data_cf2f94cf7613f1ab7d9d3eb8097e6df6
#
_entry.id   cf2f94cf7613f1ab7d9d3eb8097e6df6
#
_cell.length_a   1.000
_cell.length_b   1.000
_cell.length_c   1.000
_cell.angle_alpha   90.00
_cell.angle_beta   90.00
_cell.angle_gamma   90.00
#
_symmetry.space_group_name_H-M   'P 1'
#
loop_
_entity.id
_entity.type
_entity.pdbx_description
1 polymer ?
#
loop_
_entity_poly.entity_id
_entity_poly.type
_entity_poly.pdbx_seq_one_letter_code
_entity_poly.pdbx_strand_id
1 'polypeptide(L)'
;RIERVSVRDRLAQAEIEKERRKQLRRSGVLLNSDPVLEAMEPCGGSPRFLPYTLDKEGRKTGDLASFVQLAQLERFVFRTVAALGDELADGCIDPDPCIRDAKDSACAFCPYSEICAGHEQPRWLKKITAEEFWQTLERREHG
;
A
#
# COMPACT_ATOMS: atom_id res chain seq x y z
N ARG A 1 -5.59 -4.25 -15.26
CA ARG A 1 -5.91 -4.27 -16.72
C ARG A 1 -4.61 -3.94 -17.45
N ILE A 2 -3.96 -4.93 -18.05
CA ILE A 2 -2.75 -4.72 -18.85
C ILE A 2 -3.21 -4.02 -20.13
N GLU A 3 -2.82 -2.76 -20.30
CA GLU A 3 -3.03 -2.06 -21.57
C GLU A 3 -2.24 -2.77 -22.66
N ARG A 4 -2.92 -3.14 -23.75
CA ARG A 4 -2.26 -3.71 -24.92
C ARG A 4 -1.51 -2.57 -25.59
N VAL A 5 -0.19 -2.53 -25.43
CA VAL A 5 0.66 -1.66 -26.23
C VAL A 5 0.54 -2.13 -27.68
N SER A 6 0.03 -1.25 -28.53
CA SER A 6 -0.15 -1.57 -29.95
C SER A 6 1.22 -1.79 -30.59
N VAL A 7 1.43 -2.95 -31.20
CA VAL A 7 2.65 -3.27 -31.97
C VAL A 7 2.85 -2.30 -33.16
N ARG A 8 1.80 -1.56 -33.53
CA ARG A 8 1.85 -0.57 -34.59
C ARG A 8 2.64 0.69 -34.27
N ASP A 9 2.90 0.96 -32.98
CA ASP A 9 3.57 2.21 -32.56
C ASP A 9 5.11 2.15 -32.61
N ARG A 10 5.70 1.10 -33.20
CA ARG A 10 7.16 0.98 -33.43
C ARG A 10 8.04 1.31 -32.23
N LEU A 11 7.55 1.02 -31.03
CA LEU A 11 8.38 1.15 -29.83
C LEU A 11 9.53 0.15 -29.90
N ALA A 12 10.73 0.60 -29.54
CA ALA A 12 11.86 -0.32 -29.41
C ALA A 12 11.52 -1.40 -28.37
N GLN A 13 11.96 -2.63 -28.61
CA GLN A 13 11.70 -3.76 -27.70
C GLN A 13 12.05 -3.44 -26.23
N ALA A 14 13.08 -2.62 -26.02
CA ALA A 14 13.48 -2.14 -24.69
C ALA A 14 12.43 -1.23 -24.01
N GLU A 15 11.72 -0.40 -24.76
CA GLU A 15 10.67 0.47 -24.23
C GLU A 15 9.43 -0.33 -23.84
N ILE A 16 9.07 -1.31 -24.66
CA ILE A 16 7.96 -2.23 -24.39
C ILE A 16 8.25 -3.01 -23.09
N GLU A 17 9.47 -3.52 -22.95
CA GLU A 17 9.89 -4.27 -21.76
C GLU A 17 9.92 -3.38 -20.51
N LYS A 18 10.37 -2.12 -20.64
CA LYS A 18 10.37 -1.13 -19.56
C LYS A 18 8.95 -0.81 -19.09
N GLU A 19 8.03 -0.59 -20.01
CA GLU A 19 6.63 -0.30 -19.68
C GLU A 19 5.95 -1.53 -19.06
N ARG A 20 6.20 -2.72 -19.59
CA ARG A 20 5.72 -3.98 -19.01
C ARG A 20 6.20 -4.15 -17.56
N ARG A 21 7.48 -3.90 -17.27
CA ARG A 21 8.02 -3.97 -15.91
C ARG A 21 7.31 -2.99 -14.98
N LYS A 22 7.07 -1.77 -15.44
CA LYS A 22 6.37 -0.75 -14.68
C LYS A 22 4.93 -1.18 -14.34
N GLN A 23 4.19 -1.71 -15.31
CA GLN A 23 2.81 -2.17 -15.14
C GLN A 23 2.70 -3.43 -14.26
N LEU A 24 3.69 -4.31 -14.32
CA LEU A 24 3.71 -5.56 -13.55
C LEU A 24 4.42 -5.44 -12.20
N ARG A 25 5.01 -4.28 -11.88
CA ARG A 25 5.66 -4.07 -10.59
C ARG A 25 4.64 -4.20 -9.48
N ARG A 26 4.95 -5.06 -8.52
CA ARG A 26 4.13 -5.27 -7.33
C ARG A 26 4.24 -4.08 -6.38
N SER A 27 3.22 -3.88 -5.58
CA SER A 27 3.20 -2.93 -4.48
C SER A 27 2.92 -3.67 -3.18
N GLY A 28 3.28 -3.07 -2.06
CA GLY A 28 3.05 -3.63 -0.73
C GLY A 28 4.34 -3.90 0.03
N VAL A 29 4.21 -4.18 1.31
CA VAL A 29 5.34 -4.44 2.21
C VAL A 29 5.75 -5.90 2.14
N LEU A 30 7.04 -6.16 1.99
CA LEU A 30 7.62 -7.51 1.96
C LEU A 30 8.49 -7.77 3.18
N LEU A 31 8.59 -9.04 3.56
CA LEU A 31 9.54 -9.47 4.57
C LEU A 31 10.98 -9.27 4.08
N ASN A 32 11.78 -8.53 4.83
CA ASN A 32 13.20 -8.34 4.57
C ASN A 32 14.01 -9.59 4.97
N SER A 33 13.89 -10.63 4.17
CA SER A 33 14.58 -11.91 4.34
C SER A 33 15.10 -12.39 2.98
N ASP A 34 16.40 -12.57 2.86
CA ASP A 34 17.02 -12.99 1.59
C ASP A 34 16.43 -14.28 1.03
N PRO A 35 16.25 -15.36 1.80
CA PRO A 35 15.65 -16.57 1.28
C PRO A 35 14.23 -16.38 0.76
N VAL A 36 13.44 -15.51 1.41
CA VAL A 36 12.06 -15.22 0.99
C VAL A 36 12.05 -14.41 -0.29
N LEU A 37 12.84 -13.34 -0.35
CA LEU A 37 12.91 -12.47 -1.52
C LEU A 37 13.44 -13.22 -2.76
N GLU A 38 14.42 -14.07 -2.57
CA GLU A 38 14.98 -14.90 -3.66
C GLU A 38 14.01 -16.00 -4.11
N ALA A 39 13.23 -16.58 -3.20
CA ALA A 39 12.17 -17.52 -3.56
C ALA A 39 11.02 -16.86 -4.33
N MET A 40 10.74 -15.56 -4.06
CA MET A 40 9.71 -14.79 -4.76
C MET A 40 10.15 -14.38 -6.17
N GLU A 41 11.41 -13.99 -6.33
CA GLU A 41 11.99 -13.58 -7.61
C GLU A 41 13.50 -13.91 -7.61
N PRO A 42 13.90 -15.07 -8.16
CA PRO A 42 15.30 -15.43 -8.25
C PRO A 42 16.02 -14.52 -9.23
N CYS A 43 16.72 -13.52 -8.70
CA CYS A 43 17.48 -12.56 -9.48
C CYS A 43 18.86 -12.36 -8.86
N GLY A 44 19.92 -12.48 -9.66
CA GLY A 44 21.29 -12.19 -9.22
C GLY A 44 21.60 -10.69 -9.08
N GLY A 45 20.58 -9.84 -8.86
CA GLY A 45 20.70 -8.39 -8.78
C GLY A 45 19.39 -7.70 -8.36
N SER A 46 19.17 -6.47 -8.81
CA SER A 46 17.92 -5.75 -8.50
C SER A 46 16.70 -6.46 -9.09
N PRO A 47 15.63 -6.65 -8.30
CA PRO A 47 14.43 -7.33 -8.75
C PRO A 47 13.71 -6.51 -9.84
N ARG A 48 12.98 -7.22 -10.69
CA ARG A 48 12.22 -6.61 -11.79
C ARG A 48 10.83 -6.17 -11.35
N PHE A 49 10.20 -6.97 -10.49
CA PHE A 49 8.78 -6.84 -10.14
C PHE A 49 8.53 -6.59 -8.65
N LEU A 50 9.47 -6.90 -7.78
CA LEU A 50 9.31 -6.64 -6.35
C LEU A 50 9.52 -5.16 -6.00
N PRO A 51 8.85 -4.64 -4.94
CA PRO A 51 8.85 -3.23 -4.57
C PRO A 51 10.10 -2.79 -3.78
N TYR A 52 11.27 -3.31 -4.13
CA TYR A 52 12.54 -2.85 -3.57
C TYR A 52 13.61 -2.71 -4.66
N THR A 53 14.68 -2.05 -4.33
CA THR A 53 15.86 -1.88 -5.19
C THR A 53 17.14 -2.13 -4.39
N LEU A 54 18.22 -2.47 -5.07
CA LEU A 54 19.55 -2.53 -4.47
C LEU A 54 20.33 -1.26 -4.82
N ASP A 55 20.98 -0.67 -3.83
CA ASP A 55 21.95 0.39 -4.08
C ASP A 55 23.29 -0.19 -4.58
N LYS A 56 24.27 0.67 -4.83
CA LYS A 56 25.59 0.27 -5.34
C LYS A 56 26.37 -0.58 -4.34
N GLU A 57 26.02 -0.52 -3.07
CA GLU A 57 26.62 -1.29 -1.97
C GLU A 57 25.84 -2.56 -1.65
N GLY A 58 24.81 -2.88 -2.43
CA GLY A 58 23.97 -4.06 -2.24
C GLY A 58 22.93 -3.94 -1.11
N ARG A 59 22.73 -2.73 -0.55
CA ARG A 59 21.71 -2.51 0.48
C ARG A 59 20.33 -2.42 -0.17
N LYS A 60 19.36 -3.04 0.46
CA LYS A 60 17.97 -3.04 0.01
C LYS A 60 17.27 -1.77 0.46
N THR A 61 16.61 -1.09 -0.47
CA THR A 61 15.77 0.09 -0.23
C THR A 61 14.41 -0.09 -0.87
N GLY A 62 13.34 0.21 -0.14
CA GLY A 62 11.95 0.07 -0.61
C GLY A 62 11.01 -0.38 0.50
N ASP A 63 9.89 -0.96 0.11
CA ASP A 63 8.81 -1.37 1.03
C ASP A 63 9.13 -2.72 1.69
N LEU A 64 10.15 -2.72 2.54
CA LEU A 64 10.62 -3.88 3.28
C LEU A 64 10.39 -3.70 4.77
N ALA A 65 9.99 -4.78 5.45
CA ALA A 65 9.80 -4.80 6.89
C ALA A 65 10.46 -6.02 7.52
N SER A 66 10.92 -5.89 8.76
CA SER A 66 11.38 -7.01 9.56
C SER A 66 10.20 -7.92 9.94
N PHE A 67 10.51 -9.14 10.40
CA PHE A 67 9.50 -10.06 10.92
C PHE A 67 8.71 -9.44 12.08
N VAL A 68 9.39 -8.72 12.96
CA VAL A 68 8.76 -8.04 14.11
C VAL A 68 7.79 -6.96 13.62
N GLN A 69 8.19 -6.14 12.68
CA GLN A 69 7.34 -5.10 12.08
C GLN A 69 6.11 -5.69 11.39
N LEU A 70 6.24 -6.79 10.65
CA LEU A 70 5.09 -7.45 10.04
C LEU A 70 4.13 -8.02 11.09
N ALA A 71 4.64 -8.62 12.16
CA ALA A 71 3.82 -9.09 13.26
C ALA A 71 3.10 -7.94 14.00
N GLN A 72 3.74 -6.79 14.14
CA GLN A 72 3.12 -5.57 14.68
C GLN A 72 2.00 -5.06 13.78
N LEU A 73 2.24 -5.02 12.48
CA LEU A 73 1.24 -4.62 11.48
C LEU A 73 0.03 -5.56 11.52
N GLU A 74 0.26 -6.87 11.56
CA GLU A 74 -0.80 -7.87 11.65
C GLU A 74 -1.67 -7.63 12.89
N ARG A 75 -1.07 -7.51 14.07
CA ARG A 75 -1.81 -7.22 15.31
C ARG A 75 -2.58 -5.92 15.26
N PHE A 76 -2.01 -4.88 14.67
CA PHE A 76 -2.68 -3.60 14.47
C PHE A 76 -3.91 -3.75 13.57
N VAL A 77 -3.79 -4.45 12.45
CA VAL A 77 -4.89 -4.68 11.51
C VAL A 77 -6.02 -5.46 12.20
N PHE A 78 -5.70 -6.57 12.88
CA PHE A 78 -6.72 -7.35 13.58
C PHE A 78 -7.44 -6.56 14.67
N ARG A 79 -6.71 -5.77 15.48
CA ARG A 79 -7.33 -4.91 16.49
C ARG A 79 -8.24 -3.84 15.86
N THR A 80 -7.80 -3.24 14.75
CA THR A 80 -8.61 -2.24 14.05
C THR A 80 -9.87 -2.85 13.47
N VAL A 81 -9.78 -4.03 12.85
CA VAL A 81 -10.95 -4.73 12.30
C VAL A 81 -11.91 -5.14 13.42
N ALA A 82 -11.41 -5.63 14.56
CA ALA A 82 -12.25 -5.97 15.70
C ALA A 82 -12.99 -4.73 16.24
N ALA A 83 -12.28 -3.61 16.45
CA ALA A 83 -12.89 -2.37 16.91
C ALA A 83 -13.98 -1.84 15.97
N LEU A 84 -13.74 -1.89 14.65
CA LEU A 84 -14.76 -1.54 13.66
C LEU A 84 -15.96 -2.50 13.71
N GLY A 85 -15.73 -3.80 13.98
CA GLY A 85 -16.78 -4.78 14.18
C GLY A 85 -17.64 -4.47 15.40
N ASP A 86 -17.03 -4.08 16.50
CA ASP A 86 -17.72 -3.67 17.74
C ASP A 86 -18.54 -2.39 17.52
N GLU A 87 -17.97 -1.37 16.86
CA GLU A 87 -18.69 -0.15 16.51
C GLU A 87 -19.93 -0.44 15.66
N LEU A 88 -19.82 -1.33 14.67
CA LEU A 88 -20.97 -1.75 13.84
C LEU A 88 -22.01 -2.52 14.66
N ALA A 89 -21.58 -3.39 15.58
CA ALA A 89 -22.48 -4.17 16.45
C ALA A 89 -23.23 -3.26 17.41
N ASP A 90 -22.61 -2.17 17.87
CA ASP A 90 -23.21 -1.12 18.72
C ASP A 90 -24.15 -0.18 17.93
N GLY A 91 -24.27 -0.39 16.61
CA GLY A 91 -25.13 0.40 15.74
C GLY A 91 -24.55 1.77 15.36
N CYS A 92 -23.24 1.97 15.47
CA CYS A 92 -22.58 3.18 15.00
C CYS A 92 -22.59 3.22 13.46
N ILE A 93 -23.32 4.16 12.90
CA ILE A 93 -23.45 4.38 11.45
C ILE A 93 -23.05 5.80 11.05
N ASP A 94 -22.32 6.50 11.92
CA ASP A 94 -21.91 7.87 11.67
C ASP A 94 -21.02 7.95 10.42
N PRO A 95 -21.33 8.86 9.48
CA PRO A 95 -20.53 9.02 8.28
C PRO A 95 -19.23 9.75 8.62
N ASP A 96 -18.11 9.02 8.64
CA ASP A 96 -16.76 9.58 8.83
C ASP A 96 -15.87 9.23 7.63
N PRO A 97 -16.11 9.88 6.45
CA PRO A 97 -15.35 9.54 5.24
C PRO A 97 -13.90 9.97 5.32
N CYS A 98 -13.00 9.05 4.96
CA CYS A 98 -11.59 9.35 4.81
C CYS A 98 -11.28 9.88 3.42
N ILE A 99 -10.53 10.97 3.33
CA ILE A 99 -10.04 11.55 2.07
C ILE A 99 -8.51 11.56 2.08
N ARG A 100 -7.90 11.02 1.06
CA ARG A 100 -6.44 11.08 0.84
C ARG A 100 -6.06 12.23 -0.08
N ASP A 101 -6.82 12.41 -1.14
CA ASP A 101 -6.76 13.57 -2.03
C ASP A 101 -8.14 13.79 -2.70
N ALA A 102 -8.26 14.83 -3.51
CA ALA A 102 -9.54 15.20 -4.14
C ALA A 102 -10.13 14.10 -5.06
N LYS A 103 -9.33 13.12 -5.50
CA LYS A 103 -9.75 12.02 -6.38
C LYS A 103 -9.88 10.70 -5.61
N ASP A 104 -9.24 10.57 -4.47
CA ASP A 104 -9.21 9.37 -3.64
C ASP A 104 -10.03 9.60 -2.37
N SER A 105 -11.33 9.60 -2.56
CA SER A 105 -12.33 9.79 -1.52
C SER A 105 -13.35 8.66 -1.55
N ALA A 106 -13.72 8.15 -0.40
CA ALA A 106 -14.81 7.19 -0.27
C ALA A 106 -16.14 7.75 -0.83
N CYS A 107 -16.32 9.08 -0.81
CA CYS A 107 -17.51 9.75 -1.31
C CYS A 107 -17.57 9.80 -2.85
N ALA A 108 -16.45 9.68 -3.57
CA ALA A 108 -16.42 9.82 -5.02
C ALA A 108 -17.26 8.76 -5.76
N PHE A 109 -17.48 7.61 -5.13
CA PHE A 109 -18.25 6.50 -5.70
C PHE A 109 -19.49 6.16 -4.88
N CYS A 110 -19.84 6.99 -3.88
CA CYS A 110 -20.96 6.75 -3.00
C CYS A 110 -22.27 7.21 -3.66
N PRO A 111 -23.28 6.34 -3.81
CA PRO A 111 -24.56 6.73 -4.39
C PRO A 111 -25.38 7.69 -3.52
N TYR A 112 -24.98 7.88 -2.26
CA TYR A 112 -25.66 8.75 -1.31
C TYR A 112 -24.92 10.08 -1.07
N SER A 113 -23.88 10.39 -1.85
CA SER A 113 -23.05 11.59 -1.64
C SER A 113 -23.84 12.90 -1.64
N GLU A 114 -24.90 13.00 -2.44
CA GLU A 114 -25.71 14.23 -2.57
C GLU A 114 -26.63 14.49 -1.36
N ILE A 115 -26.96 13.46 -0.59
CA ILE A 115 -27.87 13.55 0.56
C ILE A 115 -27.18 13.32 1.90
N CYS A 116 -25.89 12.98 1.88
CA CYS A 116 -25.12 12.67 3.06
C CYS A 116 -24.40 13.91 3.59
N ALA A 117 -24.67 14.29 4.85
CA ALA A 117 -23.98 15.41 5.51
C ALA A 117 -22.51 15.09 5.89
N GLY A 118 -22.11 13.84 5.87
CA GLY A 118 -20.76 13.41 6.25
C GLY A 118 -19.62 13.93 5.35
N HIS A 119 -19.93 14.39 4.14
CA HIS A 119 -18.93 14.98 3.26
C HIS A 119 -18.55 16.42 3.62
N GLU A 120 -19.29 17.09 4.51
CA GLU A 120 -19.00 18.47 4.93
C GLU A 120 -17.76 18.56 5.82
N GLN A 121 -17.44 17.51 6.57
CA GLN A 121 -16.28 17.45 7.46
C GLN A 121 -15.49 16.14 7.31
N PRO A 122 -14.85 15.92 6.16
CA PRO A 122 -14.14 14.68 5.93
C PRO A 122 -12.85 14.60 6.74
N ARG A 123 -12.47 13.40 7.14
CA ARG A 123 -11.19 13.12 7.79
C ARG A 123 -10.08 13.03 6.76
N TRP A 124 -9.19 14.01 6.77
CA TRP A 124 -8.04 14.03 5.87
C TRP A 124 -6.94 13.09 6.35
N LEU A 125 -6.56 12.13 5.51
CA LEU A 125 -5.43 11.25 5.76
C LEU A 125 -4.12 11.96 5.41
N LYS A 126 -3.29 12.20 6.42
CA LYS A 126 -1.96 12.75 6.21
C LYS A 126 -1.04 11.69 5.61
N LYS A 127 -0.24 12.09 4.63
CA LYS A 127 0.87 11.25 4.17
C LYS A 127 1.93 11.22 5.27
N ILE A 128 2.32 10.03 5.66
CA ILE A 128 3.39 9.78 6.62
C ILE A 128 4.51 9.00 5.94
N THR A 129 5.72 9.14 6.42
CA THR A 129 6.85 8.33 5.97
C THR A 129 6.75 6.90 6.52
N ALA A 130 7.48 5.96 5.91
CA ALA A 130 7.54 4.60 6.42
C ALA A 130 8.07 4.55 7.86
N GLU A 131 9.05 5.39 8.19
CA GLU A 131 9.62 5.49 9.52
C GLU A 131 8.59 5.98 10.56
N GLU A 132 7.89 7.07 10.27
CA GLU A 132 6.81 7.59 11.12
C GLU A 132 5.68 6.56 11.32
N PHE A 133 5.38 5.77 10.28
CA PHE A 133 4.39 4.71 10.34
C PHE A 133 4.80 3.63 11.36
N TRP A 134 6.02 3.09 11.24
CA TRP A 134 6.52 2.07 12.17
C TRP A 134 6.62 2.57 13.60
N GLN A 135 7.13 3.79 13.82
CA GLN A 135 7.16 4.41 15.15
C GLN A 135 5.76 4.60 15.74
N THR A 136 4.77 4.87 14.91
CA THR A 136 3.39 5.00 15.38
C THR A 136 2.80 3.65 15.80
N LEU A 137 3.11 2.57 15.08
CA LEU A 137 2.69 1.22 15.47
C LEU A 137 3.32 0.81 16.80
N GLU A 138 4.63 1.02 16.99
CA GLU A 138 5.33 0.72 18.23
C GLU A 138 4.70 1.45 19.43
N ARG A 139 4.43 2.74 19.30
CA ARG A 139 3.78 3.53 20.36
C ARG A 139 2.40 3.00 20.74
N ARG A 140 1.61 2.53 19.77
CA ARG A 140 0.29 1.96 20.02
C ARG A 140 0.29 0.55 20.61
N GLU A 141 1.41 -0.14 20.58
CA GLU A 141 1.56 -1.44 21.25
C GLU A 141 1.87 -1.30 22.76
N HIS A 142 2.49 -0.18 23.14
CA HIS A 142 2.96 0.05 24.52
C HIS A 142 2.05 0.99 25.33
N GLY A 143 1.00 1.52 24.74
CA GLY A 143 -0.03 2.35 25.39
C GLY A 143 -1.37 1.65 25.50
#